data_2d08cab5b30e2d738b9ab73c5e973a21
#
_entry.id   2d08cab5b30e2d738b9ab73c5e973a21
#
_cell.length_a   1.000
_cell.length_b   1.000
_cell.length_c   1.000
_cell.angle_alpha   90.00
_cell.angle_beta   90.00
_cell.angle_gamma   90.00
#
_symmetry.space_group_name_H-M   'P 1'
#
loop_
_entity.id
_entity.type
_entity.pdbx_description
1 polymer ?
#
loop_
_entity_poly.entity_id
_entity_poly.type
_entity_poly.pdbx_seq_one_letter_code
_entity_poly.pdbx_strand_id
1 'polypeptide(L)'
;MGSRAALFVLVLLLCYGLAIAVSFVEDEDWRREKEGGEEDWRREREERERGREREETEEEEETEDWFLLQDSKDVVKTNAGEMRVVRRLGGRILDRPMHIGFITMEPKSLFIPQYLDSSLILFIRRGEAKIGYIYKDALAERRLKTGDVYRIPAGSAFYLVNTGEGQRLHIICSIDTSESLGLRTFQSFFIGGGSYPTSVLAGFDRETLSHAFNVSYSQLREILSRQREGPIVYVEDSRSPSVWAKFLQMKQQDRLQQLKKMVPDDFQEEPVHRQEELTWSWRKLLNSMLGKETKRSDDKGTGKSPDSYNLYDRRPDFSNNYGWSVALDESDYDPLKHSGIGVYLVNLTAGAMMAPHVNPTATEYGIVLRGSGTIQVVYPNGTSAMNAKITEGDVFWVPKYFPFCQIASRTGPFEFFGFTTSARKNRPQFLVGASSVLQTMLGPELATAFGVDEERLREVVDAQQEAVILPSTWAAPPDDRKKMFARMPSIIKSFRNDMIMGFD
;
A
#
# COMPACT_ATOMS: atom_id res chain seq x y z
N MET A 1 -53.73 80.33 -56.39
CA MET A 1 -52.85 80.10 -55.21
C MET A 1 -53.15 78.80 -54.51
N GLY A 2 -54.08 77.93 -54.98
CA GLY A 2 -54.45 76.71 -54.27
C GLY A 2 -53.59 75.46 -54.54
N SER A 3 -52.85 75.38 -55.65
CA SER A 3 -52.20 74.11 -56.04
C SER A 3 -50.87 73.84 -55.30
N ARG A 4 -50.17 74.88 -54.87
CA ARG A 4 -48.87 74.67 -54.13
C ARG A 4 -49.06 74.22 -52.66
N ALA A 5 -50.13 74.64 -52.02
CA ALA A 5 -50.44 74.25 -50.65
C ALA A 5 -50.88 72.77 -50.55
N ALA A 6 -51.65 72.30 -51.55
CA ALA A 6 -52.03 70.87 -51.59
C ALA A 6 -50.89 69.91 -51.82
N LEU A 7 -49.89 70.35 -52.65
CA LEU A 7 -48.68 69.56 -52.87
C LEU A 7 -47.82 69.50 -51.63
N PHE A 8 -47.71 70.58 -50.85
CA PHE A 8 -46.96 70.60 -49.60
C PHE A 8 -47.58 69.70 -48.50
N VAL A 9 -48.91 69.70 -48.42
CA VAL A 9 -49.64 68.82 -47.48
C VAL A 9 -49.47 67.35 -47.88
N LEU A 10 -49.52 67.05 -49.19
CA LEU A 10 -49.31 65.68 -49.68
C LEU A 10 -47.87 65.17 -49.40
N VAL A 11 -46.85 65.98 -49.58
CA VAL A 11 -45.44 65.65 -49.28
C VAL A 11 -45.24 65.48 -47.78
N LEU A 12 -45.86 66.29 -46.94
CA LEU A 12 -45.81 66.15 -45.50
C LEU A 12 -46.49 64.83 -45.01
N LEU A 13 -47.63 64.46 -45.60
CA LEU A 13 -48.30 63.24 -45.30
C LEU A 13 -47.51 62.00 -45.76
N LEU A 14 -46.85 62.09 -46.93
CA LEU A 14 -45.95 61.02 -47.40
C LEU A 14 -44.69 60.91 -46.54
N CYS A 15 -44.06 62.01 -46.11
CA CYS A 15 -42.93 61.99 -45.21
C CYS A 15 -43.30 61.40 -43.78
N TYR A 16 -44.50 61.77 -43.31
CA TYR A 16 -45.00 61.23 -42.01
C TYR A 16 -45.34 59.77 -42.12
N GLY A 17 -45.94 59.32 -43.23
CA GLY A 17 -46.21 57.90 -43.49
C GLY A 17 -44.94 57.03 -43.60
N LEU A 18 -43.88 57.58 -44.28
CA LEU A 18 -42.56 56.95 -44.39
C LEU A 18 -41.86 56.89 -43.04
N ALA A 19 -41.94 57.96 -42.23
CA ALA A 19 -41.34 57.96 -40.88
C ALA A 19 -41.98 56.94 -39.96
N ILE A 20 -43.33 56.76 -40.03
CA ILE A 20 -44.03 55.70 -39.25
C ILE A 20 -43.66 54.31 -39.77
N ALA A 21 -43.54 54.11 -41.08
CA ALA A 21 -43.18 52.83 -41.67
C ALA A 21 -41.73 52.41 -41.28
N VAL A 22 -40.80 53.35 -41.26
CA VAL A 22 -39.42 53.07 -40.84
C VAL A 22 -39.34 52.74 -39.35
N SER A 23 -40.08 53.42 -38.47
CA SER A 23 -40.09 53.17 -37.06
C SER A 23 -40.70 51.77 -36.70
N PHE A 24 -41.70 51.33 -37.52
CA PHE A 24 -42.30 50.01 -37.36
C PHE A 24 -41.36 48.89 -37.80
N VAL A 25 -40.54 49.10 -38.83
CA VAL A 25 -39.55 48.12 -39.30
C VAL A 25 -38.38 48.00 -38.28
N GLU A 26 -37.91 49.17 -37.77
CA GLU A 26 -36.86 49.15 -36.73
C GLU A 26 -37.30 48.45 -35.41
N ASP A 27 -38.60 48.60 -35.01
CA ASP A 27 -39.13 47.93 -33.81
C ASP A 27 -39.28 46.41 -34.01
N GLU A 28 -39.61 45.93 -35.21
CA GLU A 28 -39.70 44.47 -35.50
C GLU A 28 -38.28 43.83 -35.58
N ASP A 29 -37.32 44.50 -36.19
CA ASP A 29 -35.93 43.98 -36.25
C ASP A 29 -35.29 43.96 -34.86
N TRP A 30 -35.54 44.98 -34.02
CA TRP A 30 -35.03 45.03 -32.64
C TRP A 30 -35.69 43.97 -31.77
N ARG A 31 -36.97 43.59 -31.96
CA ARG A 31 -37.62 42.50 -31.30
C ARG A 31 -37.08 41.13 -31.72
N ARG A 32 -36.82 40.91 -33.01
CA ARG A 32 -36.19 39.67 -33.53
C ARG A 32 -34.78 39.49 -33.04
N GLU A 33 -33.98 40.56 -32.98
CA GLU A 33 -32.62 40.52 -32.44
C GLU A 33 -32.63 40.21 -30.95
N LYS A 34 -33.59 40.75 -30.20
CA LYS A 34 -33.72 40.48 -28.76
C LYS A 34 -34.23 39.07 -28.47
N GLU A 35 -35.18 38.56 -29.23
CA GLU A 35 -35.69 37.16 -29.09
C GLU A 35 -34.61 36.16 -29.55
N GLY A 36 -33.87 36.41 -30.62
CA GLY A 36 -32.73 35.58 -31.05
C GLY A 36 -31.61 35.58 -30.03
N GLY A 37 -31.29 36.74 -29.44
CA GLY A 37 -30.28 36.85 -28.37
C GLY A 37 -30.69 36.10 -27.10
N GLU A 38 -31.95 36.13 -26.68
CA GLU A 38 -32.43 35.37 -25.51
C GLU A 38 -32.44 33.85 -25.74
N GLU A 39 -32.73 33.40 -26.96
CA GLU A 39 -32.66 31.96 -27.29
C GLU A 39 -31.21 31.45 -27.35
N ASP A 40 -30.27 32.24 -27.90
CA ASP A 40 -28.85 31.90 -27.92
C ASP A 40 -28.25 31.90 -26.52
N TRP A 41 -28.58 32.87 -25.65
CA TRP A 41 -28.20 32.86 -24.23
C TRP A 41 -28.77 31.67 -23.44
N ARG A 42 -29.99 31.22 -23.76
CA ARG A 42 -30.58 30.02 -23.16
C ARG A 42 -29.85 28.75 -23.61
N ARG A 43 -29.53 28.65 -24.92
CA ARG A 43 -28.76 27.49 -25.44
C ARG A 43 -27.37 27.41 -24.86
N GLU A 44 -26.64 28.53 -24.82
CA GLU A 44 -25.33 28.59 -24.22
C GLU A 44 -25.37 28.24 -22.71
N ARG A 45 -26.42 28.65 -22.03
CA ARG A 45 -26.60 28.34 -20.62
C ARG A 45 -26.89 26.84 -20.38
N GLU A 46 -27.79 26.27 -21.19
CA GLU A 46 -28.10 24.86 -21.16
C GLU A 46 -26.92 23.97 -21.62
N GLU A 47 -26.09 24.43 -22.53
CA GLU A 47 -24.85 23.75 -22.91
C GLU A 47 -23.79 23.83 -21.83
N ARG A 48 -23.66 24.93 -21.13
CA ARG A 48 -22.77 25.09 -19.98
C ARG A 48 -23.27 24.28 -18.78
N GLU A 49 -24.56 24.22 -18.52
CA GLU A 49 -25.12 23.39 -17.46
C GLU A 49 -24.95 21.90 -17.78
N ARG A 50 -25.21 21.46 -19.02
CA ARG A 50 -24.91 20.09 -19.47
C ARG A 50 -23.43 19.74 -19.51
N GLY A 51 -22.58 20.72 -19.83
CA GLY A 51 -21.12 20.58 -19.74
C GLY A 51 -20.67 20.36 -18.29
N ARG A 52 -21.18 21.17 -17.35
CA ARG A 52 -20.93 21.00 -15.91
C ARG A 52 -21.44 19.69 -15.37
N GLU A 53 -22.67 19.28 -15.70
CA GLU A 53 -23.22 18.00 -15.28
C GLU A 53 -22.42 16.81 -15.83
N ARG A 54 -21.82 16.93 -17.03
CA ARG A 54 -20.91 15.91 -17.57
C ARG A 54 -19.55 15.93 -16.90
N GLU A 55 -18.96 17.09 -16.66
CA GLU A 55 -17.71 17.22 -15.94
C GLU A 55 -17.87 16.73 -14.48
N GLU A 56 -18.98 17.06 -13.80
CA GLU A 56 -19.27 16.60 -12.45
C GLU A 56 -19.51 15.08 -12.42
N THR A 57 -20.19 14.49 -13.43
CA THR A 57 -20.38 13.02 -13.51
C THR A 57 -19.08 12.29 -13.90
N GLU A 58 -18.26 12.84 -14.80
CA GLU A 58 -16.96 12.27 -15.14
C GLU A 58 -15.97 12.40 -13.97
N GLU A 59 -15.97 13.52 -13.21
CA GLU A 59 -15.21 13.67 -11.98
C GLU A 59 -15.71 12.76 -10.86
N GLU A 60 -17.02 12.52 -10.74
CA GLU A 60 -17.58 11.57 -9.76
C GLU A 60 -17.25 10.11 -10.11
N GLU A 61 -17.28 9.70 -11.39
CA GLU A 61 -16.87 8.35 -11.80
C GLU A 61 -15.36 8.13 -11.65
N GLU A 62 -14.51 9.13 -11.92
CA GLU A 62 -13.07 9.04 -11.65
C GLU A 62 -12.75 9.06 -10.15
N THR A 63 -13.57 9.70 -9.32
CA THR A 63 -13.32 9.81 -7.88
C THR A 63 -13.77 8.57 -7.09
N GLU A 64 -14.76 7.80 -7.55
CA GLU A 64 -15.18 6.56 -6.85
C GLU A 64 -14.05 5.52 -6.75
N ASP A 65 -13.15 5.45 -7.73
CA ASP A 65 -12.03 4.52 -7.74
C ASP A 65 -10.73 5.07 -7.13
N TRP A 66 -10.67 6.37 -6.79
CA TRP A 66 -9.43 7.02 -6.36
C TRP A 66 -8.87 6.49 -5.04
N PHE A 67 -9.72 6.05 -4.13
CA PHE A 67 -9.33 5.47 -2.83
C PHE A 67 -9.13 3.95 -2.88
N LEU A 68 -9.39 3.31 -4.04
CA LEU A 68 -9.10 1.89 -4.30
C LEU A 68 -7.88 1.77 -5.19
N LEU A 69 -6.89 0.99 -4.73
CA LEU A 69 -5.67 0.76 -5.49
C LEU A 69 -5.86 -0.49 -6.36
N GLN A 70 -6.26 -0.30 -7.61
CA GLN A 70 -6.54 -1.39 -8.57
C GLN A 70 -5.38 -1.67 -9.52
N ASP A 71 -4.48 -0.70 -9.76
CA ASP A 71 -3.34 -0.86 -10.68
C ASP A 71 -2.26 -1.72 -10.03
N SER A 72 -2.19 -2.99 -10.44
CA SER A 72 -1.18 -3.94 -10.00
C SER A 72 -0.27 -4.36 -11.13
N LYS A 73 1.04 -4.41 -10.87
CA LYS A 73 2.05 -4.84 -11.82
C LYS A 73 2.77 -6.08 -11.32
N ASP A 74 2.87 -7.10 -12.18
CA ASP A 74 3.75 -8.24 -11.94
C ASP A 74 5.21 -7.78 -12.06
N VAL A 75 5.95 -7.87 -10.94
CA VAL A 75 7.38 -7.50 -10.86
C VAL A 75 8.24 -8.74 -11.03
N VAL A 76 7.80 -9.87 -10.48
CA VAL A 76 8.43 -11.18 -10.62
C VAL A 76 7.35 -12.20 -10.98
N LYS A 77 7.63 -13.05 -11.96
CA LYS A 77 6.77 -14.18 -12.32
C LYS A 77 7.64 -15.36 -12.75
N THR A 78 7.56 -16.44 -11.99
CA THR A 78 8.31 -17.68 -12.22
C THR A 78 7.42 -18.89 -11.93
N ASN A 79 7.89 -20.09 -12.24
CA ASN A 79 7.16 -21.31 -11.88
C ASN A 79 7.15 -21.57 -10.37
N ALA A 80 8.10 -21.01 -9.63
CA ALA A 80 8.27 -21.19 -8.18
C ALA A 80 7.63 -20.08 -7.34
N GLY A 81 7.06 -19.04 -7.98
CA GLY A 81 6.37 -17.97 -7.30
C GLY A 81 6.27 -16.68 -8.10
N GLU A 82 5.55 -15.71 -7.52
CA GLU A 82 5.30 -14.41 -8.12
C GLU A 82 5.39 -13.30 -7.09
N MET A 83 5.70 -12.09 -7.56
CA MET A 83 5.58 -10.86 -6.80
C MET A 83 4.82 -9.83 -7.61
N ARG A 84 3.74 -9.32 -7.06
CA ARG A 84 2.94 -8.22 -7.60
C ARG A 84 3.03 -7.01 -6.71
N VAL A 85 3.03 -5.85 -7.33
CA VAL A 85 3.06 -4.57 -6.63
C VAL A 85 1.88 -3.74 -7.07
N VAL A 86 1.05 -3.36 -6.12
CA VAL A 86 -0.01 -2.37 -6.31
C VAL A 86 0.62 -1.01 -6.13
N ARG A 87 0.60 -0.23 -7.19
CA ARG A 87 1.17 1.11 -7.22
C ARG A 87 0.08 2.12 -6.99
N ARG A 88 0.43 3.14 -6.27
CA ARG A 88 -0.35 4.33 -6.23
C ARG A 88 0.07 5.26 -7.36
N LEU A 89 -0.87 5.66 -8.18
CA LEU A 89 -0.70 6.73 -9.15
C LEU A 89 -0.67 8.06 -8.40
N GLY A 90 0.28 8.91 -8.75
CA GLY A 90 0.58 10.14 -8.02
C GLY A 90 -0.61 11.09 -7.86
N GLY A 91 -0.69 11.78 -6.73
CA GLY A 91 -1.66 12.84 -6.42
C GLY A 91 -1.09 13.84 -5.42
N ARG A 92 -1.63 15.05 -5.38
CA ARG A 92 -1.14 16.17 -4.53
C ARG A 92 -1.31 15.96 -3.01
N ILE A 93 -2.02 14.90 -2.57
CA ILE A 93 -2.36 14.66 -1.15
C ILE A 93 -1.38 13.67 -0.49
N LEU A 94 -0.23 13.38 -1.10
CA LEU A 94 0.71 12.38 -0.61
C LEU A 94 1.72 12.95 0.38
N ASP A 95 1.70 12.40 1.60
CA ASP A 95 2.76 12.63 2.58
C ASP A 95 3.98 11.73 2.36
N ARG A 96 3.76 10.49 1.89
CA ARG A 96 4.83 9.50 1.72
C ARG A 96 4.47 8.48 0.64
N PRO A 97 5.31 8.32 -0.39
CA PRO A 97 5.10 7.30 -1.40
C PRO A 97 5.36 5.90 -0.79
N MET A 98 4.35 5.05 -0.80
CA MET A 98 4.44 3.67 -0.37
C MET A 98 3.66 2.79 -1.34
N HIS A 99 4.25 1.65 -1.72
CA HIS A 99 3.57 0.64 -2.53
C HIS A 99 3.26 -0.58 -1.68
N ILE A 100 2.23 -1.31 -2.07
CA ILE A 100 1.87 -2.58 -1.43
C ILE A 100 2.30 -3.73 -2.33
N GLY A 101 3.14 -4.60 -1.81
CA GLY A 101 3.61 -5.80 -2.50
C GLY A 101 2.90 -7.06 -2.00
N PHE A 102 2.66 -7.98 -2.92
CA PHE A 102 2.16 -9.32 -2.65
C PHE A 102 3.17 -10.32 -3.19
N ILE A 103 3.70 -11.18 -2.32
CA ILE A 103 4.65 -12.22 -2.70
C ILE A 103 3.97 -13.56 -2.44
N THR A 104 3.90 -14.39 -3.48
CA THR A 104 3.44 -15.78 -3.39
C THR A 104 4.59 -16.68 -3.76
N MET A 105 4.91 -17.66 -2.90
CA MET A 105 5.99 -18.60 -3.13
C MET A 105 5.47 -20.03 -2.98
N GLU A 106 5.78 -20.86 -3.98
CA GLU A 106 5.45 -22.28 -3.95
C GLU A 106 6.21 -23.00 -2.83
N PRO A 107 5.73 -24.17 -2.36
CA PRO A 107 6.49 -24.99 -1.39
C PRO A 107 7.92 -25.26 -1.86
N LYS A 108 8.87 -25.25 -0.94
CA LYS A 108 10.30 -25.49 -1.24
C LYS A 108 10.90 -24.50 -2.25
N SER A 109 10.44 -23.25 -2.27
CA SER A 109 10.98 -22.21 -3.12
C SER A 109 11.84 -21.21 -2.34
N LEU A 110 12.72 -20.55 -3.09
CA LEU A 110 13.68 -19.57 -2.62
C LEU A 110 13.53 -18.28 -3.44
N PHE A 111 13.32 -17.16 -2.80
CA PHE A 111 13.59 -15.84 -3.37
C PHE A 111 15.07 -15.55 -3.16
N ILE A 112 15.80 -15.52 -4.26
CA ILE A 112 17.27 -15.52 -4.24
C ILE A 112 17.87 -14.31 -3.53
N PRO A 113 19.12 -14.41 -3.04
CA PRO A 113 19.79 -13.31 -2.37
C PRO A 113 19.85 -12.04 -3.20
N GLN A 114 19.38 -10.94 -2.62
CA GLN A 114 19.31 -9.62 -3.22
C GLN A 114 19.28 -8.54 -2.15
N TYR A 115 19.44 -7.29 -2.54
CA TYR A 115 19.11 -6.12 -1.73
C TYR A 115 18.27 -5.15 -2.56
N LEU A 116 17.50 -4.32 -1.87
CA LEU A 116 16.62 -3.33 -2.50
C LEU A 116 17.06 -1.92 -2.11
N ASP A 117 16.76 -0.95 -2.95
CA ASP A 117 16.86 0.49 -2.65
C ASP A 117 15.72 1.00 -1.76
N SER A 118 14.86 0.12 -1.29
CA SER A 118 13.65 0.43 -0.54
C SER A 118 13.55 -0.45 0.70
N SER A 119 13.04 0.11 1.81
CA SER A 119 12.76 -0.65 3.03
C SER A 119 11.47 -1.44 2.90
N LEU A 120 11.43 -2.64 3.46
CA LEU A 120 10.26 -3.51 3.49
C LEU A 120 9.77 -3.75 4.91
N ILE A 121 8.45 -3.79 5.08
CA ILE A 121 7.82 -4.43 6.23
C ILE A 121 6.98 -5.59 5.69
N LEU A 122 7.35 -6.80 6.08
CA LEU A 122 6.68 -8.03 5.68
C LEU A 122 5.60 -8.39 6.70
N PHE A 123 4.46 -8.84 6.24
CA PHE A 123 3.43 -9.51 7.02
C PHE A 123 3.17 -10.89 6.43
N ILE A 124 3.38 -11.93 7.22
CA ILE A 124 3.10 -13.31 6.80
C ILE A 124 1.61 -13.57 6.90
N ARG A 125 0.92 -13.47 5.76
CA ARG A 125 -0.51 -13.73 5.71
C ARG A 125 -0.83 -15.20 5.91
N ARG A 126 -0.03 -16.10 5.29
CA ARG A 126 -0.22 -17.55 5.34
C ARG A 126 1.09 -18.28 5.08
N GLY A 127 1.31 -19.39 5.78
CA GLY A 127 2.45 -20.25 5.60
C GLY A 127 3.59 -19.96 6.57
N GLU A 128 4.74 -20.55 6.29
CA GLU A 128 5.96 -20.39 7.07
C GLU A 128 7.12 -20.00 6.17
N ALA A 129 7.90 -19.02 6.60
CA ALA A 129 9.05 -18.54 5.90
C ALA A 129 10.31 -18.64 6.75
N LYS A 130 11.46 -18.80 6.10
CA LYS A 130 12.74 -18.46 6.68
C LYS A 130 13.32 -17.27 5.93
N ILE A 131 13.59 -16.20 6.66
CA ILE A 131 14.35 -15.05 6.15
C ILE A 131 15.77 -15.14 6.66
N GLY A 132 16.73 -14.88 5.77
CA GLY A 132 18.11 -14.60 6.13
C GLY A 132 18.50 -13.23 5.59
N TYR A 133 19.13 -12.39 6.40
CA TYR A 133 19.68 -11.13 5.93
C TYR A 133 20.94 -10.74 6.70
N ILE A 134 21.75 -9.84 6.13
CA ILE A 134 22.97 -9.37 6.77
C ILE A 134 22.57 -8.32 7.82
N TYR A 135 22.87 -8.63 9.08
CA TYR A 135 22.61 -7.76 10.22
C TYR A 135 23.85 -7.68 11.11
N LYS A 136 24.34 -6.47 11.39
CA LYS A 136 25.56 -6.23 12.16
C LYS A 136 26.74 -7.11 11.68
N ASP A 137 26.95 -7.12 10.35
CA ASP A 137 28.01 -7.86 9.65
C ASP A 137 27.95 -9.40 9.79
N ALA A 138 26.83 -9.95 10.19
CA ALA A 138 26.59 -11.39 10.25
C ALA A 138 25.29 -11.77 9.54
N LEU A 139 25.25 -13.02 9.01
CA LEU A 139 24.02 -13.59 8.51
C LEU A 139 23.09 -13.91 9.68
N ALA A 140 22.00 -13.16 9.78
CA ALA A 140 20.92 -13.40 10.72
C ALA A 140 19.80 -14.16 10.04
N GLU A 141 19.37 -15.28 10.63
CA GLU A 141 18.23 -16.06 10.13
C GLU A 141 17.08 -16.04 11.12
N ARG A 142 15.87 -15.90 10.61
CA ARG A 142 14.63 -15.95 11.39
C ARG A 142 13.60 -16.83 10.70
N ARG A 143 12.89 -17.64 11.48
CA ARG A 143 11.66 -18.31 11.04
C ARG A 143 10.49 -17.40 11.34
N LEU A 144 9.64 -17.22 10.35
CA LEU A 144 8.42 -16.42 10.40
C LEU A 144 7.22 -17.34 10.17
N LYS A 145 6.16 -17.12 10.93
CA LYS A 145 4.88 -17.82 10.82
C LYS A 145 3.74 -16.86 10.50
N THR A 146 2.60 -17.39 10.14
CA THR A 146 1.37 -16.58 9.93
C THR A 146 1.15 -15.59 11.07
N GLY A 147 0.89 -14.34 10.73
CA GLY A 147 0.71 -13.22 11.66
C GLY A 147 1.99 -12.44 11.99
N ASP A 148 3.15 -12.95 11.62
CA ASP A 148 4.42 -12.27 11.90
C ASP A 148 4.62 -11.03 11.01
N VAL A 149 5.05 -9.95 11.66
CA VAL A 149 5.55 -8.72 11.06
C VAL A 149 7.08 -8.71 11.18
N TYR A 150 7.77 -8.37 10.10
CA TYR A 150 9.21 -8.32 10.06
C TYR A 150 9.72 -7.21 9.14
N ARG A 151 10.72 -6.43 9.59
CA ARG A 151 11.29 -5.33 8.81
C ARG A 151 12.62 -5.73 8.16
N ILE A 152 12.79 -5.37 6.88
CA ILE A 152 14.05 -5.45 6.13
C ILE A 152 14.44 -4.01 5.75
N PRO A 153 15.59 -3.48 6.24
CA PRO A 153 16.07 -2.16 5.85
C PRO A 153 16.48 -2.08 4.37
N ALA A 154 16.37 -0.91 3.76
CA ALA A 154 16.95 -0.64 2.45
C ALA A 154 18.47 -0.96 2.45
N GLY A 155 18.98 -1.46 1.33
CA GLY A 155 20.39 -1.84 1.17
C GLY A 155 20.80 -3.13 1.90
N SER A 156 19.96 -3.73 2.74
CA SER A 156 20.28 -4.99 3.41
C SER A 156 20.16 -6.16 2.46
N ALA A 157 21.22 -6.94 2.32
CA ALA A 157 21.19 -8.18 1.54
C ALA A 157 20.35 -9.24 2.27
N PHE A 158 19.35 -9.80 1.59
CA PHE A 158 18.44 -10.79 2.16
C PHE A 158 18.03 -11.86 1.16
N TYR A 159 17.47 -12.95 1.69
CA TYR A 159 16.75 -13.98 0.93
C TYR A 159 15.53 -14.47 1.72
N LEU A 160 14.57 -15.08 1.02
CA LEU A 160 13.38 -15.70 1.62
C LEU A 160 13.27 -17.16 1.15
N VAL A 161 12.89 -18.04 2.04
CA VAL A 161 12.62 -19.46 1.75
C VAL A 161 11.23 -19.82 2.26
N ASN A 162 10.40 -20.42 1.43
CA ASN A 162 9.19 -21.07 1.89
C ASN A 162 9.57 -22.41 2.54
N THR A 163 9.39 -22.49 3.87
CA THR A 163 9.68 -23.67 4.68
C THR A 163 8.46 -24.51 4.97
N GLY A 164 7.27 -24.07 4.57
CA GLY A 164 6.01 -24.79 4.75
C GLY A 164 5.99 -26.06 3.90
N GLU A 165 5.70 -27.20 4.53
CA GLU A 165 5.55 -28.48 3.82
C GLU A 165 4.22 -28.51 3.07
N GLY A 166 4.29 -28.54 1.72
CA GLY A 166 3.11 -28.58 0.86
C GLY A 166 2.22 -27.33 0.86
N GLN A 167 2.63 -26.25 1.54
CA GLN A 167 1.85 -25.04 1.68
C GLN A 167 2.51 -23.85 0.96
N ARG A 168 1.71 -23.10 0.20
CA ARG A 168 2.14 -21.84 -0.36
C ARG A 168 2.35 -20.79 0.74
N LEU A 169 3.39 -19.99 0.54
CA LEU A 169 3.68 -18.84 1.37
C LEU A 169 3.09 -17.58 0.74
N HIS A 170 2.28 -16.84 1.48
CA HIS A 170 1.71 -15.57 1.08
C HIS A 170 2.18 -14.47 2.01
N ILE A 171 2.84 -13.46 1.46
CA ILE A 171 3.36 -12.31 2.18
C ILE A 171 2.73 -11.05 1.60
N ILE A 172 2.32 -10.15 2.49
CA ILE A 172 1.96 -8.77 2.16
C ILE A 172 3.10 -7.90 2.66
N CYS A 173 3.57 -6.96 1.85
CA CYS A 173 4.63 -6.06 2.27
C CYS A 173 4.34 -4.61 1.91
N SER A 174 4.76 -3.70 2.78
CA SER A 174 4.94 -2.31 2.41
C SER A 174 6.31 -2.16 1.75
N ILE A 175 6.37 -1.36 0.68
CA ILE A 175 7.59 -0.99 -0.01
C ILE A 175 7.72 0.52 0.12
N ASP A 176 8.61 0.95 1.01
CA ASP A 176 8.86 2.36 1.27
C ASP A 176 9.93 2.87 0.31
N THR A 177 9.53 3.71 -0.61
CA THR A 177 10.38 4.25 -1.67
C THR A 177 11.00 5.59 -1.34
N SER A 178 10.94 6.03 -0.09
CA SER A 178 11.50 7.34 0.33
C SER A 178 13.02 7.44 0.11
N GLU A 179 13.74 6.31 0.14
CA GLU A 179 15.18 6.21 -0.13
C GLU A 179 15.49 5.66 -1.53
N SER A 180 14.47 5.42 -2.35
CA SER A 180 14.61 4.82 -3.69
C SER A 180 15.36 5.72 -4.65
N LEU A 181 16.09 5.10 -5.58
CA LEU A 181 16.78 5.79 -6.67
C LEU A 181 15.83 6.45 -7.68
N GLY A 182 14.52 6.19 -7.59
CA GLY A 182 13.49 6.78 -8.44
C GLY A 182 13.45 6.28 -9.89
N LEU A 183 14.26 5.27 -10.24
CA LEU A 183 14.35 4.74 -11.61
C LEU A 183 13.14 3.87 -11.99
N ARG A 184 12.51 3.23 -11.01
CA ARG A 184 11.31 2.39 -11.14
C ARG A 184 10.51 2.43 -9.83
N THR A 185 9.53 1.55 -9.67
CA THR A 185 8.79 1.36 -8.42
C THR A 185 9.74 1.09 -7.24
N PHE A 186 10.73 0.25 -7.43
CA PHE A 186 11.92 0.00 -6.60
C PHE A 186 12.96 -0.72 -7.44
N GLN A 187 14.21 -0.78 -6.97
CA GLN A 187 15.29 -1.49 -7.64
C GLN A 187 15.73 -2.70 -6.82
N SER A 188 15.72 -3.87 -7.47
CA SER A 188 16.33 -5.09 -6.94
C SER A 188 17.74 -5.26 -7.49
N PHE A 189 18.68 -5.50 -6.60
CA PHE A 189 20.08 -5.78 -6.91
C PHE A 189 20.36 -7.23 -6.52
N PHE A 190 20.31 -8.11 -7.51
CA PHE A 190 20.48 -9.54 -7.28
C PHE A 190 21.95 -9.88 -7.03
N ILE A 191 22.26 -10.38 -5.83
CA ILE A 191 23.58 -10.91 -5.48
C ILE A 191 23.76 -12.28 -6.12
N GLY A 192 22.78 -13.17 -5.93
CA GLY A 192 22.66 -14.41 -6.67
C GLY A 192 22.04 -14.16 -8.03
N GLY A 193 22.40 -14.99 -9.02
CA GLY A 193 21.84 -14.85 -10.36
C GLY A 193 22.69 -15.52 -11.42
N GLY A 194 22.28 -15.35 -12.65
CA GLY A 194 22.96 -15.93 -13.80
C GLY A 194 22.56 -15.21 -15.08
N SER A 195 21.98 -15.93 -16.03
CA SER A 195 21.41 -15.30 -17.24
C SER A 195 20.09 -14.60 -16.93
N TYR A 196 19.33 -15.07 -15.94
CA TYR A 196 18.10 -14.44 -15.45
C TYR A 196 17.79 -14.88 -14.01
N PRO A 197 17.70 -13.93 -13.05
CA PRO A 197 18.11 -12.55 -13.21
C PRO A 197 19.63 -12.43 -13.27
N THR A 198 20.13 -11.33 -13.83
CA THR A 198 21.56 -11.08 -13.89
C THR A 198 22.06 -10.68 -12.50
N SER A 199 23.14 -11.36 -12.04
CA SER A 199 23.81 -10.94 -10.81
C SER A 199 24.50 -9.58 -10.99
N VAL A 200 24.48 -8.73 -9.96
CA VAL A 200 25.23 -7.46 -9.95
C VAL A 200 26.74 -7.67 -10.18
N LEU A 201 27.27 -8.85 -9.85
CA LEU A 201 28.65 -9.19 -10.08
C LEU A 201 28.99 -9.28 -11.59
N ALA A 202 28.04 -9.66 -12.41
CA ALA A 202 28.27 -9.80 -13.86
C ALA A 202 28.53 -8.46 -14.58
N GLY A 203 28.26 -7.33 -13.93
CA GLY A 203 28.53 -5.98 -14.46
C GLY A 203 29.99 -5.52 -14.34
N PHE A 204 30.81 -6.19 -13.54
CA PHE A 204 32.25 -5.90 -13.43
C PHE A 204 33.04 -6.55 -14.57
N ASP A 205 34.15 -5.97 -14.93
CA ASP A 205 35.04 -6.54 -15.93
C ASP A 205 35.69 -7.87 -15.45
N ARG A 206 36.17 -8.64 -16.42
CA ARG A 206 36.69 -10.01 -16.19
C ARG A 206 37.93 -10.01 -15.31
N GLU A 207 38.80 -9.04 -15.50
CA GLU A 207 40.06 -8.95 -14.78
C GLU A 207 39.79 -8.59 -13.34
N THR A 208 38.92 -7.58 -13.09
CA THR A 208 38.50 -7.19 -11.76
C THR A 208 37.92 -8.38 -11.01
N LEU A 209 36.99 -9.14 -11.61
CA LEU A 209 36.38 -10.30 -10.94
C LEU A 209 37.39 -11.41 -10.68
N SER A 210 38.26 -11.70 -11.65
CA SER A 210 39.28 -12.76 -11.51
C SER A 210 40.25 -12.45 -10.38
N HIS A 211 40.71 -11.20 -10.27
CA HIS A 211 41.55 -10.75 -9.16
C HIS A 211 40.79 -10.73 -7.83
N ALA A 212 39.56 -10.22 -7.81
CA ALA A 212 38.76 -10.12 -6.59
C ALA A 212 38.45 -11.48 -5.95
N PHE A 213 38.22 -12.50 -6.78
CA PHE A 213 37.91 -13.87 -6.35
C PHE A 213 39.17 -14.78 -6.31
N ASN A 214 40.29 -14.33 -6.85
CA ASN A 214 41.52 -15.12 -7.02
C ASN A 214 41.26 -16.46 -7.75
N VAL A 215 40.45 -16.44 -8.80
CA VAL A 215 40.11 -17.59 -9.63
C VAL A 215 40.11 -17.21 -11.11
N SER A 216 40.13 -18.22 -11.99
CA SER A 216 40.03 -17.97 -13.43
C SER A 216 38.64 -17.47 -13.82
N TYR A 217 38.57 -16.61 -14.84
CA TYR A 217 37.28 -16.13 -15.34
C TYR A 217 36.37 -17.26 -15.86
N SER A 218 36.92 -18.36 -16.37
CA SER A 218 36.14 -19.51 -16.81
C SER A 218 35.30 -20.13 -15.70
N GLN A 219 35.86 -20.21 -14.48
CA GLN A 219 35.15 -20.66 -13.28
C GLN A 219 34.05 -19.69 -12.85
N LEU A 220 34.35 -18.37 -12.88
CA LEU A 220 33.36 -17.35 -12.57
C LEU A 220 32.22 -17.31 -13.57
N ARG A 221 32.52 -17.43 -14.86
CA ARG A 221 31.53 -17.45 -15.92
C ARG A 221 30.53 -18.60 -15.76
N GLU A 222 31.00 -19.78 -15.37
CA GLU A 222 30.12 -20.92 -15.10
C GLU A 222 29.09 -20.56 -14.01
N ILE A 223 29.51 -19.99 -12.90
CA ILE A 223 28.63 -19.60 -11.78
C ILE A 223 27.68 -18.48 -12.22
N LEU A 224 28.19 -17.43 -12.86
CA LEU A 224 27.44 -16.23 -13.21
C LEU A 224 26.48 -16.41 -14.43
N SER A 225 26.47 -17.57 -15.07
CA SER A 225 25.57 -17.86 -16.21
C SER A 225 24.58 -18.98 -15.98
N ARG A 226 24.66 -19.70 -14.86
CA ARG A 226 23.91 -20.95 -14.64
C ARG A 226 22.44 -20.72 -14.34
N GLN A 227 22.13 -19.71 -13.52
CA GLN A 227 20.75 -19.43 -13.11
C GLN A 227 19.95 -18.81 -14.27
N ARG A 228 18.78 -19.41 -14.61
CA ARG A 228 17.92 -19.00 -15.72
C ARG A 228 16.43 -18.96 -15.36
N GLU A 229 16.05 -19.42 -14.17
CA GLU A 229 14.65 -19.65 -13.80
C GLU A 229 13.97 -18.43 -13.20
N GLY A 230 14.73 -17.38 -12.93
CA GLY A 230 14.21 -16.13 -12.39
C GLY A 230 14.54 -15.89 -10.91
N PRO A 231 14.01 -14.80 -10.33
CA PRO A 231 14.33 -14.43 -8.95
C PRO A 231 13.76 -15.37 -7.88
N ILE A 232 12.65 -16.06 -8.16
CA ILE A 232 12.08 -17.08 -7.28
C ILE A 232 12.24 -18.43 -7.96
N VAL A 233 12.91 -19.36 -7.27
CA VAL A 233 13.30 -20.68 -7.82
C VAL A 233 12.95 -21.78 -6.85
N TYR A 234 12.72 -23.00 -7.37
CA TYR A 234 12.63 -24.19 -6.53
C TYR A 234 14.00 -24.53 -5.94
N VAL A 235 14.00 -24.85 -4.64
CA VAL A 235 15.16 -25.50 -4.01
C VAL A 235 15.04 -26.97 -4.36
N GLU A 236 15.74 -27.39 -5.43
CA GLU A 236 15.64 -28.75 -5.95
C GLU A 236 15.97 -29.82 -4.89
N ASP A 237 15.02 -30.75 -4.69
CA ASP A 237 15.27 -32.12 -4.22
C ASP A 237 15.75 -32.99 -5.40
N SER A 238 16.71 -32.53 -6.19
CA SER A 238 17.29 -33.41 -7.20
C SER A 238 18.21 -34.40 -6.49
N ARG A 239 18.01 -35.66 -6.72
CA ARG A 239 18.75 -36.89 -6.33
C ARG A 239 20.10 -36.78 -5.61
N SER A 240 20.57 -35.60 -5.34
CA SER A 240 21.56 -35.15 -4.34
C SER A 240 21.02 -33.84 -3.78
N PRO A 241 20.89 -33.69 -2.45
CA PRO A 241 20.46 -32.40 -1.91
C PRO A 241 21.35 -31.31 -2.46
N SER A 242 20.75 -30.28 -3.05
CA SER A 242 21.52 -29.17 -3.60
C SER A 242 22.51 -28.69 -2.54
N VAL A 243 23.66 -28.19 -2.96
CA VAL A 243 24.66 -27.61 -2.03
C VAL A 243 23.97 -26.61 -1.09
N TRP A 244 22.95 -25.93 -1.60
CA TRP A 244 22.15 -24.96 -0.86
C TRP A 244 21.14 -25.59 0.10
N ALA A 245 20.47 -26.69 -0.24
CA ALA A 245 19.63 -27.43 0.68
C ALA A 245 20.44 -28.06 1.82
N LYS A 246 21.63 -28.59 1.51
CA LYS A 246 22.60 -29.02 2.53
C LYS A 246 23.05 -27.84 3.40
N PHE A 247 23.36 -26.69 2.81
CA PHE A 247 23.75 -25.47 3.52
C PHE A 247 22.62 -24.96 4.44
N LEU A 248 21.36 -24.98 3.99
CA LEU A 248 20.20 -24.58 4.79
C LEU A 248 19.86 -25.56 5.93
N GLN A 249 20.16 -26.85 5.76
CA GLN A 249 19.95 -27.86 6.80
C GLN A 249 21.07 -27.91 7.84
N MET A 250 22.24 -27.30 7.54
CA MET A 250 23.36 -27.23 8.48
C MET A 250 23.04 -26.35 9.68
N LYS A 251 23.56 -26.71 10.85
CA LYS A 251 23.58 -25.82 12.01
C LYS A 251 24.40 -24.57 11.69
N GLN A 252 24.08 -23.45 12.30
CA GLN A 252 24.74 -22.16 12.05
C GLN A 252 26.28 -22.23 12.17
N GLN A 253 26.77 -23.01 13.13
CA GLN A 253 28.21 -23.22 13.33
C GLN A 253 28.88 -23.98 12.18
N ASP A 254 28.21 -24.97 11.61
CA ASP A 254 28.74 -25.78 10.50
C ASP A 254 28.77 -24.99 9.18
N ARG A 255 27.79 -24.07 9.00
CA ARG A 255 27.78 -23.14 7.86
C ARG A 255 28.96 -22.17 7.90
N LEU A 256 29.26 -21.63 9.08
CA LEU A 256 30.44 -20.78 9.30
C LEU A 256 31.75 -21.52 9.03
N GLN A 257 31.83 -22.82 9.41
CA GLN A 257 33.01 -23.64 9.12
C GLN A 257 33.19 -23.94 7.64
N GLN A 258 32.08 -24.18 6.90
CA GLN A 258 32.18 -24.37 5.44
C GLN A 258 32.57 -23.10 4.71
N LEU A 259 32.05 -21.94 5.10
CA LEU A 259 32.47 -20.65 4.58
C LEU A 259 33.95 -20.38 4.88
N LYS A 260 34.43 -20.74 6.08
CA LYS A 260 35.87 -20.65 6.43
C LYS A 260 36.76 -21.54 5.56
N LYS A 261 36.29 -22.73 5.17
CA LYS A 261 37.04 -23.66 4.29
C LYS A 261 37.11 -23.19 2.83
N MET A 262 36.25 -22.29 2.42
CA MET A 262 36.24 -21.71 1.07
C MET A 262 37.19 -20.50 0.92
N VAL A 263 37.76 -20.03 2.01
CA VAL A 263 38.74 -18.92 2.01
C VAL A 263 40.13 -19.50 2.30
N PRO A 264 41.15 -19.31 1.40
CA PRO A 264 42.52 -19.78 1.65
C PRO A 264 43.15 -19.08 2.85
N ASP A 265 43.93 -19.84 3.59
CA ASP A 265 44.54 -19.43 4.88
C ASP A 265 45.75 -18.45 4.76
N ASP A 266 46.00 -17.89 3.57
CA ASP A 266 47.20 -17.08 3.28
C ASP A 266 46.96 -15.56 3.38
N PHE A 267 46.67 -15.05 4.56
CA PHE A 267 46.84 -13.63 4.86
C PHE A 267 47.55 -13.43 6.19
N GLN A 268 48.88 -13.31 6.10
CA GLN A 268 49.72 -12.79 7.19
C GLN A 268 49.47 -11.29 7.38
N GLU A 269 49.26 -10.90 8.62
CA GLU A 269 49.00 -9.52 9.03
C GLU A 269 50.31 -8.71 9.14
N GLU A 270 50.32 -7.52 8.53
CA GLU A 270 51.21 -6.43 8.97
C GLU A 270 50.42 -5.32 9.68
N PRO A 271 50.92 -4.74 10.77
CA PRO A 271 50.18 -3.79 11.59
C PRO A 271 50.29 -2.36 11.06
N VAL A 272 49.17 -1.75 10.70
CA VAL A 272 49.12 -0.30 10.45
C VAL A 272 48.10 0.35 11.37
N HIS A 273 48.61 1.17 12.29
CA HIS A 273 47.84 2.14 13.07
C HIS A 273 47.22 3.19 12.13
N ARG A 274 45.91 3.35 12.12
CA ARG A 274 45.23 4.61 11.78
C ARG A 274 43.82 4.70 12.33
N GLN A 275 43.44 5.92 12.67
CA GLN A 275 42.23 6.42 13.30
C GLN A 275 40.94 5.89 12.70
N GLU A 276 39.95 5.68 13.59
CA GLU A 276 38.61 5.21 13.29
C GLU A 276 37.77 6.34 12.67
N GLU A 277 37.54 6.27 11.38
CA GLU A 277 36.35 6.82 10.74
C GLU A 277 35.39 5.68 10.39
N LEU A 278 34.09 5.92 10.63
CA LEU A 278 32.99 5.01 10.36
C LEU A 278 32.82 4.76 8.85
N THR A 279 33.77 4.12 8.24
CA THR A 279 33.66 3.70 6.84
C THR A 279 33.34 2.22 6.76
N TRP A 280 32.33 1.93 5.94
CA TRP A 280 31.96 0.58 5.55
C TRP A 280 33.18 -0.14 4.96
N SER A 281 33.73 -1.11 5.65
CA SER A 281 34.97 -1.80 5.27
C SER A 281 34.68 -3.24 4.92
N TRP A 282 35.06 -3.66 3.73
CA TRP A 282 35.04 -5.05 3.28
C TRP A 282 35.78 -6.00 4.25
N ARG A 283 36.78 -5.51 4.96
CA ARG A 283 37.46 -6.26 6.02
C ARG A 283 36.54 -6.57 7.20
N LYS A 284 35.65 -5.65 7.57
CA LYS A 284 34.65 -5.91 8.62
C LYS A 284 33.65 -6.98 8.15
N LEU A 285 33.22 -6.92 6.89
CA LEU A 285 32.34 -7.92 6.30
C LEU A 285 33.02 -9.31 6.24
N LEU A 286 34.25 -9.37 5.77
CA LEU A 286 35.06 -10.60 5.71
C LEU A 286 35.35 -11.18 7.11
N ASN A 287 35.74 -10.34 8.05
CA ASN A 287 36.01 -10.75 9.43
C ASN A 287 34.75 -11.20 10.15
N SER A 288 33.58 -10.59 9.84
CA SER A 288 32.27 -11.02 10.33
C SER A 288 31.88 -12.36 9.72
N MET A 289 32.08 -12.55 8.42
CA MET A 289 31.83 -13.84 7.74
C MET A 289 32.80 -14.95 8.20
N LEU A 290 34.02 -14.61 8.53
CA LEU A 290 35.07 -15.55 8.95
C LEU A 290 35.11 -15.80 10.47
N GLY A 291 34.29 -15.11 11.24
CA GLY A 291 34.19 -15.30 12.69
C GLY A 291 35.44 -14.92 13.47
N LYS A 292 36.32 -14.04 12.91
CA LYS A 292 37.41 -13.43 13.68
C LYS A 292 36.82 -12.34 14.57
N GLU A 293 36.51 -12.68 15.83
CA GLU A 293 36.13 -11.75 16.86
C GLU A 293 37.29 -10.75 17.10
N THR A 294 37.14 -9.49 16.67
CA THR A 294 37.87 -8.41 17.32
C THR A 294 37.26 -8.27 18.71
N LYS A 295 38.04 -8.67 19.74
CA LYS A 295 37.72 -8.42 21.14
C LYS A 295 37.48 -6.92 21.34
N ARG A 296 36.23 -6.51 21.37
CA ARG A 296 35.78 -5.26 21.97
C ARG A 296 35.06 -5.60 23.26
N SER A 297 35.50 -4.97 24.32
CA SER A 297 34.93 -5.02 25.65
C SER A 297 33.41 -4.76 25.64
N ASP A 298 32.70 -5.59 26.35
CA ASP A 298 31.41 -5.39 26.99
C ASP A 298 30.31 -4.72 26.17
N ASP A 299 29.78 -5.45 25.18
CA ASP A 299 28.33 -5.45 24.96
C ASP A 299 27.91 -6.89 24.64
N LYS A 300 27.08 -7.46 25.50
CA LYS A 300 26.52 -8.80 25.35
C LYS A 300 25.43 -8.81 24.27
N GLY A 301 25.80 -8.42 23.05
CA GLY A 301 24.97 -8.54 21.85
C GLY A 301 25.32 -9.83 21.13
N THR A 302 24.75 -10.95 21.55
CA THR A 302 24.62 -12.13 20.68
C THR A 302 24.03 -11.67 19.36
N GLY A 303 24.63 -12.02 18.22
CA GLY A 303 24.12 -11.72 16.86
C GLY A 303 22.78 -12.40 16.56
N LYS A 304 21.79 -12.12 17.39
CA LYS A 304 20.41 -12.54 17.17
C LYS A 304 19.81 -11.58 16.14
N SER A 305 19.21 -12.17 15.11
CA SER A 305 18.28 -11.46 14.21
C SER A 305 17.30 -10.65 15.06
N PRO A 306 16.91 -9.43 14.65
CA PRO A 306 15.80 -8.74 15.26
C PRO A 306 14.60 -9.67 15.37
N ASP A 307 13.89 -9.58 16.49
CA ASP A 307 12.71 -10.41 16.68
C ASP A 307 11.61 -10.01 15.69
N SER A 308 10.81 -10.98 15.23
CA SER A 308 9.54 -10.77 14.58
C SER A 308 8.48 -10.46 15.63
N TYR A 309 7.42 -9.79 15.22
CA TYR A 309 6.27 -9.50 16.06
C TYR A 309 5.02 -10.14 15.49
N ASN A 310 4.33 -11.00 16.26
CA ASN A 310 3.12 -11.66 15.80
C ASN A 310 1.88 -10.87 16.24
N LEU A 311 1.06 -10.44 15.27
CA LEU A 311 -0.14 -9.65 15.54
C LEU A 311 -1.26 -10.48 16.18
N TYR A 312 -1.37 -11.77 15.84
CA TYR A 312 -2.40 -12.63 16.39
C TYR A 312 -2.09 -13.10 17.81
N ASP A 313 -0.81 -13.10 18.21
CA ASP A 313 -0.37 -13.47 19.56
C ASP A 313 -0.49 -12.28 20.54
N ARG A 314 -0.82 -11.07 20.04
CA ARG A 314 -0.97 -9.85 20.84
C ARG A 314 -2.39 -9.76 21.40
N ARG A 315 -2.50 -9.28 22.66
CA ARG A 315 -3.79 -8.85 23.19
C ARG A 315 -4.30 -7.65 22.38
N PRO A 316 -5.56 -7.67 21.91
CA PRO A 316 -6.16 -6.54 21.21
C PRO A 316 -6.09 -5.24 22.01
N ASP A 317 -5.85 -4.13 21.33
CA ASP A 317 -5.93 -2.78 21.92
C ASP A 317 -7.38 -2.40 22.21
N PHE A 318 -8.31 -2.90 21.40
CA PHE A 318 -9.73 -2.80 21.61
C PHE A 318 -10.41 -4.14 21.26
N SER A 319 -11.43 -4.53 22.06
CA SER A 319 -12.23 -5.72 21.78
C SER A 319 -13.60 -5.60 22.45
N ASN A 320 -14.66 -5.95 21.70
CA ASN A 320 -16.02 -6.13 22.20
C ASN A 320 -16.74 -7.26 21.45
N ASN A 321 -18.07 -7.39 21.60
CA ASN A 321 -18.86 -8.42 20.94
C ASN A 321 -18.90 -8.30 19.40
N TYR A 322 -18.51 -7.15 18.84
CA TYR A 322 -18.60 -6.82 17.42
C TYR A 322 -17.27 -6.93 16.69
N GLY A 323 -16.17 -7.16 17.43
CA GLY A 323 -14.86 -7.31 16.83
C GLY A 323 -13.71 -6.90 17.72
N TRP A 324 -12.52 -6.85 17.12
CA TRP A 324 -11.30 -6.43 17.78
C TRP A 324 -10.34 -5.72 16.83
N SER A 325 -9.45 -4.94 17.39
CA SER A 325 -8.40 -4.25 16.66
C SER A 325 -7.06 -4.27 17.39
N VAL A 326 -5.98 -4.33 16.62
CA VAL A 326 -4.58 -4.27 17.06
C VAL A 326 -3.88 -3.21 16.24
N ALA A 327 -3.13 -2.33 16.89
CA ALA A 327 -2.20 -1.42 16.24
C ALA A 327 -0.79 -1.68 16.78
N LEU A 328 0.18 -1.76 15.89
CA LEU A 328 1.58 -1.99 16.21
C LEU A 328 2.38 -0.74 15.85
N ASP A 329 2.98 -0.13 16.85
CA ASP A 329 3.79 1.06 16.73
C ASP A 329 5.27 0.84 17.09
N GLU A 330 6.08 1.89 17.03
CA GLU A 330 7.51 1.84 17.34
C GLU A 330 7.81 1.50 18.81
N SER A 331 6.86 1.70 19.73
CA SER A 331 7.03 1.35 21.14
C SER A 331 6.80 -0.13 21.40
N ASP A 332 6.00 -0.78 20.57
CA ASP A 332 5.73 -2.22 20.63
C ASP A 332 6.79 -3.04 19.89
N TYR A 333 7.25 -2.52 18.75
CA TYR A 333 8.20 -3.19 17.87
C TYR A 333 9.23 -2.18 17.35
N ASP A 334 10.35 -2.06 18.06
CA ASP A 334 11.42 -1.06 17.82
C ASP A 334 11.89 -0.96 16.35
N PRO A 335 11.97 -2.05 15.55
CA PRO A 335 12.34 -1.92 14.14
C PRO A 335 11.46 -0.97 13.33
N LEU A 336 10.20 -0.72 13.71
CA LEU A 336 9.31 0.22 13.02
C LEU A 336 9.76 1.67 13.16
N LYS A 337 10.48 2.02 14.22
CA LYS A 337 11.05 3.35 14.45
C LYS A 337 11.88 3.86 13.27
N HIS A 338 12.63 2.95 12.64
CA HIS A 338 13.49 3.28 11.51
C HIS A 338 12.74 3.36 10.17
N SER A 339 11.57 2.74 10.08
CA SER A 339 10.72 2.84 8.88
C SER A 339 9.77 4.02 8.93
N GLY A 340 9.39 4.48 10.13
CA GLY A 340 8.32 5.45 10.31
C GLY A 340 6.96 4.96 9.82
N ILE A 341 6.77 3.63 9.67
CA ILE A 341 5.53 2.99 9.21
C ILE A 341 4.97 2.15 10.36
N GLY A 342 3.72 2.37 10.72
CA GLY A 342 2.98 1.53 11.66
C GLY A 342 2.20 0.44 10.95
N VAL A 343 1.65 -0.49 11.72
CA VAL A 343 0.88 -1.63 11.21
C VAL A 343 -0.38 -1.80 12.03
N TYR A 344 -1.47 -2.20 11.42
CA TYR A 344 -2.72 -2.50 12.14
C TYR A 344 -3.43 -3.72 11.56
N LEU A 345 -4.26 -4.33 12.40
CA LEU A 345 -5.11 -5.47 12.05
C LEU A 345 -6.47 -5.30 12.73
N VAL A 346 -7.54 -5.43 11.95
CA VAL A 346 -8.91 -5.28 12.43
C VAL A 346 -9.72 -6.49 11.99
N ASN A 347 -10.52 -7.01 12.90
CA ASN A 347 -11.49 -8.05 12.61
C ASN A 347 -12.87 -7.59 13.11
N LEU A 348 -13.82 -7.48 12.19
CA LEU A 348 -15.21 -7.16 12.46
C LEU A 348 -16.08 -8.40 12.31
N THR A 349 -16.98 -8.64 13.24
CA THR A 349 -18.02 -9.68 13.08
C THR A 349 -19.03 -9.28 11.99
N ALA A 350 -19.84 -10.21 11.53
CA ALA A 350 -20.89 -9.95 10.55
C ALA A 350 -21.81 -8.81 11.01
N GLY A 351 -22.01 -7.82 10.15
CA GLY A 351 -22.87 -6.66 10.42
C GLY A 351 -22.29 -5.66 11.43
N ALA A 352 -21.02 -5.77 11.80
CA ALA A 352 -20.34 -4.80 12.63
C ALA A 352 -19.66 -3.71 11.78
N MET A 353 -19.35 -2.57 12.38
CA MET A 353 -18.57 -1.52 11.73
C MET A 353 -17.52 -0.92 12.65
N MET A 354 -16.38 -0.55 12.09
CA MET A 354 -15.52 0.44 12.70
C MET A 354 -16.24 1.78 12.66
N ALA A 355 -16.45 2.41 13.80
CA ALA A 355 -17.17 3.67 13.88
C ALA A 355 -16.56 4.73 12.96
N PRO A 356 -17.34 5.67 12.42
CA PRO A 356 -16.81 6.82 11.70
C PRO A 356 -15.69 7.49 12.49
N HIS A 357 -14.51 7.62 11.88
CA HIS A 357 -13.31 8.14 12.52
C HIS A 357 -12.41 8.86 11.54
N VAL A 358 -11.46 9.59 12.07
CA VAL A 358 -10.42 10.27 11.32
C VAL A 358 -9.06 9.92 11.90
N ASN A 359 -8.06 9.73 11.02
CA ASN A 359 -6.68 9.61 11.42
C ASN A 359 -5.97 10.97 11.20
N PRO A 360 -5.67 11.74 12.26
CA PRO A 360 -5.05 13.06 12.12
C PRO A 360 -3.54 12.99 11.89
N THR A 361 -2.91 11.83 12.06
CA THR A 361 -1.45 11.70 12.10
C THR A 361 -0.86 10.92 10.93
N ALA A 362 -1.65 10.07 10.27
CA ALA A 362 -1.16 9.16 9.25
C ALA A 362 -2.18 8.92 8.13
N THR A 363 -1.69 8.68 6.93
CA THR A 363 -2.43 8.04 5.84
C THR A 363 -2.47 6.54 6.11
N GLU A 364 -3.61 5.91 5.87
CA GLU A 364 -3.83 4.49 6.05
C GLU A 364 -3.92 3.75 4.72
N TYR A 365 -3.28 2.60 4.65
CA TYR A 365 -3.40 1.63 3.55
C TYR A 365 -3.98 0.35 4.13
N GLY A 366 -5.13 -0.09 3.64
CA GLY A 366 -5.78 -1.30 4.13
C GLY A 366 -5.90 -2.36 3.04
N ILE A 367 -5.69 -3.60 3.42
CA ILE A 367 -5.78 -4.78 2.56
C ILE A 367 -6.79 -5.73 3.18
N VAL A 368 -7.82 -6.10 2.44
CA VAL A 368 -8.82 -7.06 2.89
C VAL A 368 -8.21 -8.47 2.93
N LEU A 369 -8.10 -9.05 4.12
CA LEU A 369 -7.57 -10.39 4.30
C LEU A 369 -8.65 -11.46 4.13
N ARG A 370 -9.88 -11.17 4.59
CA ARG A 370 -10.98 -12.13 4.59
C ARG A 370 -12.33 -11.43 4.61
N GLY A 371 -13.28 -12.00 3.88
CA GLY A 371 -14.66 -11.54 3.87
C GLY A 371 -14.91 -10.38 2.93
N SER A 372 -15.97 -9.64 3.20
CA SER A 372 -16.39 -8.49 2.41
C SER A 372 -17.03 -7.43 3.30
N GLY A 373 -17.02 -6.20 2.83
CA GLY A 373 -17.60 -5.08 3.53
C GLY A 373 -17.79 -3.88 2.62
N THR A 374 -18.14 -2.77 3.22
CA THR A 374 -18.18 -1.46 2.56
C THR A 374 -17.21 -0.52 3.26
N ILE A 375 -16.48 0.28 2.49
CA ILE A 375 -15.73 1.42 3.01
C ILE A 375 -16.41 2.70 2.55
N GLN A 376 -16.58 3.64 3.46
CA GLN A 376 -17.09 4.98 3.18
C GLN A 376 -16.02 6.00 3.55
N VAL A 377 -15.75 6.93 2.65
CA VAL A 377 -14.80 8.04 2.85
C VAL A 377 -15.53 9.33 2.56
N VAL A 378 -15.24 10.38 3.32
CA VAL A 378 -15.93 11.67 3.24
C VAL A 378 -14.91 12.79 2.93
N TYR A 379 -15.27 13.70 2.02
CA TYR A 379 -14.50 14.91 1.73
C TYR A 379 -14.60 15.94 2.86
N PRO A 380 -13.63 16.90 2.93
CA PRO A 380 -13.67 17.98 3.93
C PRO A 380 -14.92 18.86 3.90
N ASN A 381 -15.60 18.95 2.76
CA ASN A 381 -16.86 19.68 2.59
C ASN A 381 -18.10 18.89 3.06
N GLY A 382 -17.93 17.66 3.55
CA GLY A 382 -19.00 16.78 4.02
C GLY A 382 -19.69 15.94 2.94
N THR A 383 -19.28 16.05 1.66
CA THR A 383 -19.80 15.19 0.61
C THR A 383 -19.17 13.80 0.64
N SER A 384 -19.84 12.79 0.07
CA SER A 384 -19.30 11.44 -0.06
C SER A 384 -18.13 11.45 -1.04
N ALA A 385 -16.97 10.97 -0.61
CA ALA A 385 -15.80 10.81 -1.45
C ALA A 385 -15.70 9.40 -2.04
N MET A 386 -16.18 8.40 -1.31
CA MET A 386 -16.28 7.01 -1.74
C MET A 386 -17.30 6.27 -0.89
N ASN A 387 -18.08 5.42 -1.52
CA ASN A 387 -18.93 4.42 -0.86
C ASN A 387 -18.85 3.13 -1.66
N ALA A 388 -17.82 2.34 -1.43
CA ALA A 388 -17.48 1.19 -2.25
C ALA A 388 -17.57 -0.12 -1.48
N LYS A 389 -18.07 -1.17 -2.14
CA LYS A 389 -17.98 -2.54 -1.64
C LYS A 389 -16.59 -3.08 -1.92
N ILE A 390 -15.94 -3.59 -0.87
CA ILE A 390 -14.60 -4.19 -0.92
C ILE A 390 -14.64 -5.65 -0.46
N THR A 391 -13.76 -6.44 -1.04
CA THR A 391 -13.70 -7.90 -0.88
C THR A 391 -12.27 -8.35 -0.65
N GLU A 392 -12.09 -9.61 -0.28
CA GLU A 392 -10.77 -10.21 -0.08
C GLU A 392 -9.80 -9.90 -1.22
N GLY A 393 -8.64 -9.32 -0.87
CA GLY A 393 -7.56 -8.92 -1.77
C GLY A 393 -7.63 -7.47 -2.27
N ASP A 394 -8.74 -6.77 -2.06
CA ASP A 394 -8.83 -5.36 -2.40
C ASP A 394 -7.93 -4.54 -1.49
N VAL A 395 -7.35 -3.49 -2.06
CA VAL A 395 -6.47 -2.54 -1.38
C VAL A 395 -7.09 -1.16 -1.45
N PHE A 396 -7.31 -0.57 -0.29
CA PHE A 396 -7.79 0.80 -0.17
C PHE A 396 -6.77 1.68 0.54
N TRP A 397 -6.86 2.98 0.35
CA TRP A 397 -6.07 3.94 1.10
C TRP A 397 -6.92 5.15 1.48
N VAL A 398 -6.65 5.71 2.65
CA VAL A 398 -7.35 6.88 3.16
C VAL A 398 -6.31 7.91 3.59
N PRO A 399 -6.29 9.10 2.98
CA PRO A 399 -5.39 10.17 3.40
C PRO A 399 -5.66 10.59 4.85
N LYS A 400 -4.64 11.05 5.55
CA LYS A 400 -4.85 11.67 6.86
C LYS A 400 -5.88 12.79 6.77
N TYR A 401 -6.64 12.99 7.85
CA TYR A 401 -7.73 13.98 8.00
C TYR A 401 -9.04 13.62 7.29
N PHE A 402 -9.08 12.66 6.37
CA PHE A 402 -10.32 12.24 5.76
C PHE A 402 -11.12 11.35 6.72
N PRO A 403 -12.39 11.70 7.01
CA PRO A 403 -13.26 10.82 7.78
C PRO A 403 -13.64 9.58 6.98
N PHE A 404 -13.67 8.43 7.64
CA PHE A 404 -14.04 7.16 7.01
C PHE A 404 -14.57 6.15 8.01
N CYS A 405 -15.22 5.10 7.49
CA CYS A 405 -15.63 3.93 8.27
C CYS A 405 -15.60 2.67 7.39
N GLN A 406 -15.44 1.51 8.03
CA GLN A 406 -15.54 0.20 7.39
C GLN A 406 -16.70 -0.57 8.02
N ILE A 407 -17.51 -1.20 7.17
CA ILE A 407 -18.72 -1.90 7.56
C ILE A 407 -18.65 -3.33 7.05
N ALA A 408 -18.70 -4.32 7.95
CA ALA A 408 -18.70 -5.73 7.59
C ALA A 408 -20.04 -6.13 6.92
N SER A 409 -19.99 -7.07 5.98
CA SER A 409 -21.16 -7.71 5.43
C SER A 409 -22.03 -8.36 6.51
N ARG A 410 -23.33 -8.48 6.25
CA ARG A 410 -24.29 -9.13 7.19
C ARG A 410 -24.06 -10.61 7.37
N THR A 411 -23.40 -11.28 6.44
CA THR A 411 -23.34 -12.75 6.35
C THR A 411 -21.99 -13.32 6.70
N GLY A 412 -20.97 -12.49 6.96
CA GLY A 412 -19.64 -12.97 7.28
C GLY A 412 -18.75 -11.95 7.99
N PRO A 413 -17.69 -12.42 8.62
CA PRO A 413 -16.69 -11.54 9.23
C PRO A 413 -15.93 -10.76 8.14
N PHE A 414 -15.37 -9.62 8.54
CA PHE A 414 -14.56 -8.77 7.70
C PHE A 414 -13.25 -8.47 8.39
N GLU A 415 -12.16 -9.03 7.87
CA GLU A 415 -10.82 -8.87 8.42
C GLU A 415 -9.96 -8.10 7.42
N PHE A 416 -9.27 -7.06 7.88
CA PHE A 416 -8.34 -6.29 7.08
C PHE A 416 -7.10 -5.92 7.88
N PHE A 417 -5.98 -5.93 7.17
CA PHE A 417 -4.64 -5.59 7.65
C PHE A 417 -4.20 -4.31 6.96
N GLY A 418 -3.34 -3.52 7.60
CA GLY A 418 -2.86 -2.33 6.91
C GLY A 418 -1.59 -1.74 7.47
N PHE A 419 -1.12 -0.71 6.74
CA PHE A 419 0.04 0.10 7.08
C PHE A 419 -0.39 1.55 7.27
N THR A 420 0.27 2.23 8.21
CA THR A 420 0.10 3.67 8.41
C THR A 420 1.41 4.40 8.12
N THR A 421 1.34 5.60 7.57
CA THR A 421 2.53 6.42 7.27
C THR A 421 3.20 7.03 8.50
N SER A 422 2.83 6.56 9.70
CA SER A 422 3.44 6.94 10.97
C SER A 422 3.63 5.69 11.85
N ALA A 423 4.86 5.47 12.32
CA ALA A 423 5.17 4.43 13.32
C ALA A 423 4.92 4.89 14.76
N ARG A 424 4.65 6.18 14.96
CA ARG A 424 4.34 6.72 16.29
C ARG A 424 2.98 6.23 16.72
N LYS A 425 2.74 6.23 18.06
CA LYS A 425 1.45 5.87 18.62
C LYS A 425 0.32 6.63 17.93
N ASN A 426 -0.33 5.93 17.01
CA ASN A 426 -1.41 6.46 16.22
C ASN A 426 -2.72 6.26 16.98
N ARG A 427 -3.47 7.35 17.20
CA ARG A 427 -4.78 7.30 17.85
C ARG A 427 -5.81 7.91 16.91
N PRO A 428 -6.52 7.08 16.13
CA PRO A 428 -7.69 7.55 15.40
C PRO A 428 -8.67 8.25 16.35
N GLN A 429 -9.27 9.32 15.86
CA GLN A 429 -10.32 10.04 16.58
C GLN A 429 -11.68 9.56 16.08
N PHE A 430 -12.39 8.85 16.92
CA PHE A 430 -13.74 8.41 16.60
C PHE A 430 -14.71 9.57 16.68
N LEU A 431 -15.48 9.80 15.64
CA LEU A 431 -16.45 10.90 15.56
C LEU A 431 -17.74 10.53 16.29
N VAL A 432 -18.13 9.25 16.25
CA VAL A 432 -19.36 8.71 16.85
C VAL A 432 -19.02 7.51 17.74
N GLY A 433 -19.83 7.25 18.74
CA GLY A 433 -19.70 6.18 19.73
C GLY A 433 -19.44 6.73 21.15
N ALA A 434 -19.51 5.86 22.14
CA ALA A 434 -19.43 6.24 23.56
C ALA A 434 -18.12 6.92 23.97
N SER A 435 -17.02 6.75 23.20
CA SER A 435 -15.72 7.42 23.44
C SER A 435 -15.36 8.39 22.30
N SER A 436 -16.35 9.04 21.70
CA SER A 436 -16.17 9.86 20.52
C SER A 436 -15.84 11.32 20.80
N VAL A 437 -15.45 12.02 19.74
CA VAL A 437 -15.27 13.47 19.73
C VAL A 437 -16.58 14.18 20.08
N LEU A 438 -17.72 13.74 19.49
CA LEU A 438 -19.03 14.32 19.79
C LEU A 438 -19.39 14.14 21.27
N GLN A 439 -19.15 12.97 21.85
CA GLN A 439 -19.35 12.72 23.28
C GLN A 439 -18.47 13.63 24.17
N THR A 440 -17.21 13.80 23.79
CA THR A 440 -16.26 14.63 24.54
C THR A 440 -16.58 16.11 24.47
N MET A 441 -17.13 16.58 23.34
CA MET A 441 -17.47 17.98 23.09
C MET A 441 -18.92 18.32 23.44
N LEU A 442 -19.68 17.37 24.00
CA LEU A 442 -21.09 17.57 24.31
C LEU A 442 -21.29 18.74 25.27
N GLY A 443 -22.04 19.75 24.84
CA GLY A 443 -22.30 20.98 25.56
C GLY A 443 -23.01 22.03 24.72
N PRO A 444 -23.23 23.24 25.25
CA PRO A 444 -24.00 24.28 24.57
C PRO A 444 -23.38 24.75 23.25
N GLU A 445 -22.05 24.75 23.14
CA GLU A 445 -21.36 25.14 21.91
C GLU A 445 -21.64 24.15 20.76
N LEU A 446 -21.57 22.83 21.04
CA LEU A 446 -21.86 21.81 20.05
C LEU A 446 -23.35 21.78 19.69
N ALA A 447 -24.23 21.96 20.68
CA ALA A 447 -25.67 22.04 20.43
C ALA A 447 -26.01 23.25 19.54
N THR A 448 -25.41 24.41 19.82
CA THR A 448 -25.52 25.60 18.96
C THR A 448 -25.02 25.36 17.55
N ALA A 449 -23.90 24.64 17.39
CA ALA A 449 -23.34 24.31 16.08
C ALA A 449 -24.26 23.40 15.22
N PHE A 450 -25.05 22.56 15.87
CA PHE A 450 -26.09 21.73 15.19
C PHE A 450 -27.46 22.41 15.11
N GLY A 451 -27.62 23.58 15.71
CA GLY A 451 -28.89 24.31 15.73
C GLY A 451 -30.00 23.61 16.53
N VAL A 452 -29.65 22.83 17.54
CA VAL A 452 -30.57 22.10 18.43
C VAL A 452 -30.30 22.45 19.89
N ASP A 453 -31.23 22.11 20.79
CA ASP A 453 -30.98 22.21 22.24
C ASP A 453 -30.04 21.10 22.74
N GLU A 454 -29.38 21.35 23.85
CA GLU A 454 -28.38 20.44 24.41
C GLU A 454 -28.98 19.09 24.84
N GLU A 455 -30.21 19.09 25.36
CA GLU A 455 -30.89 17.86 25.80
C GLU A 455 -31.15 16.93 24.62
N ARG A 456 -31.64 17.49 23.50
CA ARG A 456 -31.87 16.73 22.25
C ARG A 456 -30.58 16.18 21.66
N LEU A 457 -29.52 16.99 21.64
CA LEU A 457 -28.20 16.52 21.18
C LEU A 457 -27.67 15.39 22.06
N ARG A 458 -27.80 15.52 23.37
CA ARG A 458 -27.41 14.52 24.37
C ARG A 458 -28.12 13.19 24.14
N GLU A 459 -29.44 13.20 23.95
CA GLU A 459 -30.22 12.01 23.65
C GLU A 459 -29.68 11.25 22.43
N VAL A 460 -29.30 11.97 21.37
CA VAL A 460 -28.77 11.36 20.13
C VAL A 460 -27.38 10.82 20.34
N VAL A 461 -26.48 11.56 20.99
CA VAL A 461 -25.09 11.16 21.18
C VAL A 461 -24.98 10.01 22.18
N ASP A 462 -25.80 10.00 23.24
CA ASP A 462 -25.81 8.94 24.27
C ASP A 462 -26.55 7.67 23.81
N ALA A 463 -27.26 7.70 22.70
CA ALA A 463 -27.98 6.51 22.19
C ALA A 463 -27.03 5.37 21.81
N GLN A 464 -25.80 5.65 21.39
CA GLN A 464 -24.79 4.64 21.08
C GLN A 464 -23.91 4.35 22.32
N GLN A 465 -24.00 3.13 22.83
CA GLN A 465 -23.26 2.70 24.03
C GLN A 465 -21.91 2.05 23.72
N GLU A 466 -21.69 1.62 22.49
CA GLU A 466 -20.41 1.04 22.06
C GLU A 466 -19.42 2.14 21.63
N ALA A 467 -18.12 1.92 21.81
CA ALA A 467 -17.11 2.98 21.69
C ALA A 467 -16.43 3.07 20.31
N VAL A 468 -15.92 1.97 19.80
CA VAL A 468 -14.99 1.92 18.64
C VAL A 468 -15.55 1.03 17.53
N ILE A 469 -15.98 -0.17 17.88
CA ILE A 469 -16.59 -1.13 16.97
C ILE A 469 -18.07 -1.22 17.35
N LEU A 470 -18.93 -0.88 16.39
CA LEU A 470 -20.36 -0.70 16.60
C LEU A 470 -21.16 -1.78 15.90
N PRO A 471 -22.38 -2.11 16.38
CA PRO A 471 -23.35 -2.87 15.59
C PRO A 471 -23.83 -2.03 14.41
N SER A 472 -23.88 -2.60 13.21
CA SER A 472 -24.30 -1.89 12.01
C SER A 472 -25.15 -2.75 11.04
N THR A 473 -26.03 -3.60 11.59
CA THR A 473 -26.86 -4.49 10.78
C THR A 473 -27.73 -3.78 9.73
N TRP A 474 -28.09 -2.52 9.98
CA TRP A 474 -28.89 -1.72 9.03
C TRP A 474 -28.07 -1.20 7.84
N ALA A 475 -26.82 -0.77 8.08
CA ALA A 475 -25.93 -0.21 7.07
C ALA A 475 -25.13 -1.30 6.33
N ALA A 476 -25.04 -2.51 6.87
CA ALA A 476 -24.25 -3.58 6.31
C ALA A 476 -24.79 -4.01 4.92
N PRO A 477 -23.96 -4.08 3.88
CA PRO A 477 -24.39 -4.48 2.55
C PRO A 477 -24.83 -5.94 2.52
N PRO A 478 -25.81 -6.30 1.65
CA PRO A 478 -26.13 -7.70 1.41
C PRO A 478 -24.98 -8.41 0.67
N ASP A 479 -24.78 -9.69 0.97
CA ASP A 479 -23.83 -10.52 0.24
C ASP A 479 -24.37 -10.88 -1.14
N ASP A 480 -23.94 -10.17 -2.15
CA ASP A 480 -24.17 -10.50 -3.55
C ASP A 480 -23.20 -11.60 -4.03
N ARG A 481 -23.45 -12.84 -3.65
CA ARG A 481 -22.62 -13.98 -4.08
C ARG A 481 -22.44 -14.08 -5.61
N LYS A 482 -23.42 -13.60 -6.40
CA LYS A 482 -23.36 -13.67 -7.87
C LYS A 482 -22.43 -12.64 -8.51
N LYS A 483 -22.23 -11.45 -7.92
CA LYS A 483 -21.32 -10.42 -8.44
C LYS A 483 -19.86 -10.64 -7.99
N MET A 484 -19.65 -11.37 -6.88
CA MET A 484 -18.33 -11.66 -6.34
C MET A 484 -17.43 -12.43 -7.31
N PHE A 485 -18.01 -13.30 -8.16
CA PHE A 485 -17.25 -14.07 -9.15
C PHE A 485 -16.83 -13.27 -10.41
N ALA A 486 -17.51 -12.18 -10.71
CA ALA A 486 -17.30 -11.42 -11.93
C ALA A 486 -16.27 -10.28 -11.80
N ARG A 487 -15.96 -9.82 -10.57
CA ARG A 487 -15.09 -8.68 -10.29
C ARG A 487 -13.81 -9.02 -9.50
N MET A 488 -13.45 -10.31 -9.40
CA MET A 488 -12.19 -10.64 -8.72
C MET A 488 -11.01 -10.16 -9.55
N PRO A 489 -10.16 -9.26 -9.04
CA PRO A 489 -8.84 -9.00 -9.62
C PRO A 489 -8.10 -10.33 -9.74
N SER A 490 -7.28 -10.49 -10.78
CA SER A 490 -6.49 -11.72 -11.02
C SER A 490 -5.60 -12.13 -9.83
N ILE A 491 -5.35 -11.21 -8.89
CA ILE A 491 -4.63 -11.42 -7.63
C ILE A 491 -5.33 -12.45 -6.74
N ILE A 492 -6.67 -12.46 -6.70
CA ILE A 492 -7.45 -13.32 -5.78
C ILE A 492 -7.60 -14.74 -6.32
N LYS A 493 -7.55 -14.93 -7.63
CA LYS A 493 -7.65 -16.29 -8.22
C LYS A 493 -6.53 -17.21 -7.73
N SER A 494 -5.34 -16.68 -7.44
CA SER A 494 -4.24 -17.46 -6.88
C SER A 494 -4.49 -17.89 -5.43
N PHE A 495 -5.21 -17.05 -4.64
CA PHE A 495 -5.51 -17.37 -3.24
C PHE A 495 -6.67 -18.37 -3.06
N ARG A 496 -7.55 -18.49 -4.06
CA ARG A 496 -8.74 -19.36 -3.96
C ARG A 496 -8.48 -20.82 -4.33
N ASN A 497 -7.54 -21.06 -5.24
CA ASN A 497 -7.16 -22.43 -5.60
C ASN A 497 -6.53 -23.20 -4.42
N ASP A 498 -5.99 -22.47 -3.43
CA ASP A 498 -5.36 -23.12 -2.26
C ASP A 498 -6.38 -23.65 -1.23
N MET A 499 -7.65 -23.18 -1.29
CA MET A 499 -8.70 -23.68 -0.38
C MET A 499 -9.38 -24.98 -0.86
N ILE A 500 -9.20 -25.35 -2.15
CA ILE A 500 -9.89 -26.50 -2.76
C ILE A 500 -9.04 -27.78 -2.70
N MET A 501 -7.72 -27.66 -2.46
CA MET A 501 -6.79 -28.80 -2.48
C MET A 501 -6.40 -29.32 -1.07
N GLY A 502 -7.22 -29.08 -0.08
CA GLY A 502 -6.91 -29.44 1.32
C GLY A 502 -7.83 -30.45 1.96
N PHE A 503 -8.57 -31.27 1.20
CA PHE A 503 -9.31 -32.42 1.70
C PHE A 503 -9.19 -33.56 0.68
N ASP A 504 -8.20 -34.40 0.92
CA ASP A 504 -8.21 -35.85 0.81
C ASP A 504 -7.10 -36.42 1.72
#